data_49335cac2dbd1b76c11b5c9ef307b408
#
_entry.id   49335cac2dbd1b76c11b5c9ef307b408
#
_cell.length_a   1.000
_cell.length_b   1.000
_cell.length_c   1.000
_cell.angle_alpha   90.00
_cell.angle_beta   90.00
_cell.angle_gamma   90.00
#
_symmetry.space_group_name_H-M   'P 1'
#
loop_
_entity.id
_entity.type
_entity.pdbx_description
1 polymer ?
#
loop_
_entity_poly.entity_id
_entity_poly.type
_entity_poly.pdbx_seq_one_letter_code
_entity_poly.pdbx_strand_id
1 'polypeptide(L)'
;MEKEEKKEEWIKQLKENLINPPKIKADITIEEEKKIILEKTAEVYTEHDLWKKLKKSKQTKKPLIIKYGIDPTSSGFHLGHFVFLRQLKKIQDLGHQIIFLIGDFTARIGDPSDKKAARQPLTKAQVEQNMKNYFSIVSRYIKFGEDGKKAKLAYNSRWLSKLNLEKFFPLTSTLTVSQMLERDCFSRRFKDNKPIGVNEFLYPLLQGYDSVALKADVEIGGRDQTFNMLV
;
A
#
# COMPACT_ATOMS: atom_id res chain seq x y z
N MET A 1 25.31 24.76 16.47
CA MET A 1 25.38 23.82 17.62
C MET A 1 23.95 23.46 18.06
N GLU A 2 23.19 24.32 18.74
CA GLU A 2 21.86 24.00 19.31
C GLU A 2 20.81 23.46 18.28
N LYS A 3 20.83 23.93 17.02
CA LYS A 3 19.95 23.42 15.96
C LYS A 3 20.36 22.02 15.45
N GLU A 4 21.62 21.70 15.48
CA GLU A 4 22.13 20.38 15.09
C GLU A 4 21.89 19.35 16.19
N GLU A 5 22.11 19.71 17.44
CA GLU A 5 21.80 18.85 18.60
C GLU A 5 20.29 18.52 18.65
N LYS A 6 19.42 19.51 18.48
CA LYS A 6 17.96 19.29 18.42
C LYS A 6 17.55 18.42 17.23
N LYS A 7 18.25 18.52 16.10
CA LYS A 7 18.02 17.68 14.92
C LYS A 7 18.47 16.23 15.17
N GLU A 8 19.61 16.03 15.81
CA GLU A 8 20.10 14.69 16.16
C GLU A 8 19.22 14.02 17.21
N GLU A 9 18.80 14.76 18.25
CA GLU A 9 17.86 14.26 19.26
C GLU A 9 16.50 13.92 18.65
N TRP A 10 15.97 14.76 17.75
CA TRP A 10 14.76 14.47 17.01
C TRP A 10 14.89 13.23 16.12
N ILE A 11 16.03 13.05 15.41
CA ILE A 11 16.31 11.86 14.60
C ILE A 11 16.42 10.61 15.49
N LYS A 12 17.05 10.72 16.66
CA LYS A 12 17.16 9.62 17.63
C LYS A 12 15.79 9.22 18.16
N GLN A 13 14.97 10.18 18.58
CA GLN A 13 13.60 9.97 19.05
C GLN A 13 12.69 9.39 17.95
N LEU A 14 12.88 9.84 16.70
CA LEU A 14 12.15 9.33 15.54
C LEU A 14 12.53 7.88 15.27
N LYS A 15 13.82 7.52 15.36
CA LYS A 15 14.30 6.15 15.24
C LYS A 15 13.76 5.25 16.34
N GLU A 16 13.82 5.67 17.60
CA GLU A 16 13.30 4.91 18.74
C GLU A 16 11.78 4.69 18.64
N ASN A 17 11.02 5.72 18.28
CA ASN A 17 9.58 5.61 18.06
C ASN A 17 9.19 4.78 16.84
N LEU A 18 10.04 4.70 15.81
CA LEU A 18 9.82 3.84 14.64
C LEU A 18 10.11 2.37 14.96
N ILE A 19 11.16 2.09 15.73
CA ILE A 19 11.60 0.74 16.07
C ILE A 19 10.78 0.13 17.21
N ASN A 20 10.46 0.94 18.24
CA ASN A 20 9.72 0.55 19.43
C ASN A 20 8.47 1.43 19.63
N PRO A 21 7.43 1.27 18.80
CA PRO A 21 6.18 1.99 19.04
C PRO A 21 5.59 1.58 20.39
N PRO A 22 4.87 2.48 21.07
CA PRO A 22 4.24 2.17 22.35
C PRO A 22 3.34 0.93 22.21
N LYS A 23 3.42 0.01 23.17
CA LYS A 23 2.57 -1.20 23.20
C LYS A 23 1.11 -0.78 23.35
N ILE A 24 0.27 -1.32 22.47
CA ILE A 24 -1.18 -1.11 22.50
C ILE A 24 -1.79 -2.12 23.46
N LYS A 25 -2.72 -1.68 24.33
CA LYS A 25 -3.42 -2.55 25.27
C LYS A 25 -4.34 -3.53 24.52
N ALA A 26 -4.40 -4.77 24.99
CA ALA A 26 -5.23 -5.83 24.39
C ALA A 26 -6.76 -5.51 24.45
N ASP A 27 -7.21 -4.83 25.51
CA ASP A 27 -8.61 -4.49 25.73
C ASP A 27 -8.89 -3.01 25.44
N ILE A 28 -8.88 -2.66 24.16
CA ILE A 28 -9.28 -1.32 23.69
C ILE A 28 -10.68 -1.36 23.08
N THR A 29 -11.40 -0.24 23.15
CA THR A 29 -12.69 -0.07 22.50
C THR A 29 -12.57 -0.03 20.98
N ILE A 30 -13.68 -0.20 20.25
CA ILE A 30 -13.68 -0.08 18.77
C ILE A 30 -13.27 1.35 18.36
N GLU A 31 -13.72 2.35 19.13
CA GLU A 31 -13.42 3.76 18.89
C GLU A 31 -11.92 4.06 19.05
N GLU A 32 -11.30 3.52 20.09
CA GLU A 32 -9.83 3.64 20.29
C GLU A 32 -9.06 2.92 19.19
N GLU A 33 -9.47 1.72 18.82
CA GLU A 33 -8.90 0.94 17.73
C GLU A 33 -8.99 1.70 16.40
N LYS A 34 -10.18 2.22 16.07
CA LYS A 34 -10.41 3.08 14.90
C LYS A 34 -9.49 4.30 14.94
N LYS A 35 -9.39 5.00 16.08
CA LYS A 35 -8.51 6.16 16.24
C LYS A 35 -7.04 5.84 15.96
N ILE A 36 -6.58 4.66 16.40
CA ILE A 36 -5.20 4.20 16.14
C ILE A 36 -5.00 3.90 14.65
N ILE A 37 -5.96 3.21 14.01
CA ILE A 37 -5.88 2.89 12.59
C ILE A 37 -5.89 4.16 11.73
N LEU A 38 -6.68 5.16 12.11
CA LEU A 38 -6.81 6.42 11.38
C LEU A 38 -5.78 7.48 11.78
N GLU A 39 -4.87 7.18 12.70
CA GLU A 39 -3.84 8.15 13.11
C GLU A 39 -3.03 8.61 11.90
N LYS A 40 -2.99 9.93 11.66
CA LYS A 40 -2.32 10.57 10.52
C LYS A 40 -2.86 10.16 9.14
N THR A 41 -4.05 9.58 9.08
CA THR A 41 -4.76 9.34 7.83
C THR A 41 -5.40 10.64 7.35
N ALA A 42 -5.17 10.99 6.09
CA ALA A 42 -5.73 12.20 5.49
C ALA A 42 -7.16 11.98 5.00
N GLU A 43 -7.48 10.80 4.47
CA GLU A 43 -8.76 10.48 3.85
C GLU A 43 -9.13 9.02 4.13
N VAL A 44 -10.43 8.74 4.29
CA VAL A 44 -10.98 7.39 4.55
C VAL A 44 -12.21 7.15 3.68
N TYR A 45 -12.24 6.02 3.01
CA TYR A 45 -13.34 5.60 2.11
C TYR A 45 -13.91 4.24 2.53
N THR A 46 -14.88 4.14 3.47
CA THR A 46 -15.47 5.17 4.33
C THR A 46 -15.21 4.83 5.81
N GLU A 47 -15.31 5.82 6.73
CA GLU A 47 -15.21 5.56 8.17
C GLU A 47 -16.30 4.62 8.68
N HIS A 48 -17.50 4.70 8.12
CA HIS A 48 -18.62 3.84 8.46
C HIS A 48 -18.35 2.37 8.14
N ASP A 49 -17.76 2.09 6.96
CA ASP A 49 -17.43 0.73 6.57
C ASP A 49 -16.27 0.16 7.38
N LEU A 50 -15.27 0.99 7.69
CA LEU A 50 -14.19 0.61 8.61
C LEU A 50 -14.78 0.23 9.99
N TRP A 51 -15.68 1.04 10.52
CA TRP A 51 -16.33 0.77 11.81
C TRP A 51 -17.10 -0.57 11.79
N LYS A 52 -17.88 -0.84 10.74
CA LYS A 52 -18.58 -2.12 10.55
C LYS A 52 -17.62 -3.30 10.54
N LYS A 53 -16.50 -3.17 9.80
CA LYS A 53 -15.47 -4.22 9.70
C LYS A 53 -14.81 -4.46 11.05
N LEU A 54 -14.45 -3.42 11.79
CA LEU A 54 -13.89 -3.52 13.15
C LEU A 54 -14.86 -4.20 14.11
N LYS A 55 -16.13 -3.79 14.11
CA LYS A 55 -17.19 -4.42 14.92
C LYS A 55 -17.32 -5.91 14.62
N LYS A 56 -17.38 -6.27 13.34
CA LYS A 56 -17.43 -7.67 12.89
C LYS A 56 -16.18 -8.44 13.33
N SER A 57 -15.00 -7.85 13.17
CA SER A 57 -13.72 -8.45 13.59
C SER A 57 -13.73 -8.80 15.07
N LYS A 58 -14.15 -7.87 15.94
CA LYS A 58 -14.27 -8.12 17.38
C LYS A 58 -15.29 -9.19 17.73
N GLN A 59 -16.49 -9.15 17.11
CA GLN A 59 -17.56 -10.15 17.35
C GLN A 59 -17.13 -11.55 16.93
N THR A 60 -16.44 -11.68 15.80
CA THR A 60 -16.04 -12.98 15.25
C THR A 60 -14.67 -13.42 15.74
N LYS A 61 -13.95 -12.57 16.47
CA LYS A 61 -12.54 -12.76 16.87
C LYS A 61 -11.61 -13.07 15.69
N LYS A 62 -11.98 -12.59 14.47
CA LYS A 62 -11.17 -12.75 13.26
C LYS A 62 -10.46 -11.44 12.94
N PRO A 63 -9.13 -11.45 12.73
CA PRO A 63 -8.40 -10.25 12.36
C PRO A 63 -8.89 -9.71 11.00
N LEU A 64 -8.85 -8.39 10.83
CA LEU A 64 -8.96 -7.80 9.49
C LEU A 64 -7.68 -8.09 8.70
N ILE A 65 -7.84 -8.23 7.39
CA ILE A 65 -6.74 -8.35 6.43
C ILE A 65 -6.44 -6.94 5.90
N ILE A 66 -5.27 -6.43 6.27
CA ILE A 66 -4.81 -5.08 5.91
C ILE A 66 -3.74 -5.20 4.83
N LYS A 67 -4.04 -4.72 3.63
CA LYS A 67 -3.09 -4.70 2.50
C LYS A 67 -2.29 -3.39 2.52
N TYR A 68 -0.99 -3.51 2.31
CA TYR A 68 -0.10 -2.41 1.92
C TYR A 68 0.75 -2.89 0.74
N GLY A 69 0.60 -2.24 -0.41
CA GLY A 69 1.33 -2.55 -1.62
C GLY A 69 2.47 -1.58 -1.88
N ILE A 70 3.55 -2.09 -2.43
CA ILE A 70 4.69 -1.30 -2.88
C ILE A 70 5.32 -1.91 -4.13
N ASP A 71 5.52 -1.09 -5.14
CA ASP A 71 6.28 -1.46 -6.33
C ASP A 71 7.78 -1.25 -6.10
N PRO A 72 8.63 -2.25 -6.33
CA PRO A 72 10.06 -2.14 -6.13
C PRO A 72 10.73 -1.34 -7.28
N THR A 73 10.44 -0.06 -7.33
CA THR A 73 10.91 0.86 -8.38
C THR A 73 12.29 1.44 -8.11
N SER A 74 12.82 1.21 -6.90
CA SER A 74 14.17 1.58 -6.46
C SER A 74 14.72 0.52 -5.51
N SER A 75 16.01 0.52 -5.26
CA SER A 75 16.67 -0.47 -4.36
C SER A 75 16.50 -0.20 -2.86
N GLY A 76 15.80 0.87 -2.47
CA GLY A 76 15.69 1.27 -1.07
C GLY A 76 14.39 1.97 -0.69
N PHE A 77 14.20 2.09 0.61
CA PHE A 77 13.10 2.82 1.23
C PHE A 77 13.51 4.27 1.50
N HIS A 78 12.63 5.20 1.18
CA HIS A 78 12.75 6.58 1.64
C HIS A 78 11.85 6.82 2.89
N LEU A 79 12.02 7.98 3.53
CA LEU A 79 11.35 8.31 4.80
C LEU A 79 9.81 8.16 4.72
N GLY A 80 9.20 8.47 3.57
CA GLY A 80 7.76 8.29 3.36
C GLY A 80 7.29 6.85 3.60
N HIS A 81 8.05 5.84 3.19
CA HIS A 81 7.71 4.44 3.43
C HIS A 81 7.72 4.08 4.92
N PHE A 82 8.62 4.68 5.71
CA PHE A 82 8.69 4.41 7.15
C PHE A 82 7.47 4.93 7.92
N VAL A 83 6.80 5.97 7.43
CA VAL A 83 5.52 6.42 8.00
C VAL A 83 4.48 5.30 7.93
N PHE A 84 4.37 4.62 6.77
CA PHE A 84 3.48 3.47 6.61
C PHE A 84 3.90 2.27 7.46
N LEU A 85 5.20 1.93 7.47
CA LEU A 85 5.70 0.81 8.30
C LEU A 85 5.36 0.99 9.78
N ARG A 86 5.49 2.22 10.29
CA ARG A 86 5.09 2.56 11.66
C ARG A 86 3.59 2.33 11.89
N GLN A 87 2.76 2.77 10.96
CA GLN A 87 1.31 2.59 11.05
C GLN A 87 0.92 1.12 10.98
N LEU A 88 1.49 0.38 10.03
CA LEU A 88 1.28 -1.06 9.89
C LEU A 88 1.70 -1.82 11.15
N LYS A 89 2.80 -1.41 11.80
CA LYS A 89 3.22 -2.00 13.08
C LYS A 89 2.17 -1.81 14.17
N LYS A 90 1.59 -0.61 14.30
CA LYS A 90 0.52 -0.36 15.27
C LYS A 90 -0.70 -1.24 15.01
N ILE A 91 -1.10 -1.35 13.73
CA ILE A 91 -2.23 -2.18 13.32
C ILE A 91 -1.95 -3.67 13.57
N GLN A 92 -0.72 -4.12 13.34
CA GLN A 92 -0.31 -5.49 13.70
C GLN A 92 -0.39 -5.73 15.21
N ASP A 93 0.02 -4.75 16.03
CA ASP A 93 -0.02 -4.85 17.49
C ASP A 93 -1.46 -4.88 18.05
N LEU A 94 -2.44 -4.35 17.29
CA LEU A 94 -3.86 -4.52 17.55
C LEU A 94 -4.37 -5.95 17.27
N GLY A 95 -3.56 -6.78 16.61
CA GLY A 95 -3.89 -8.16 16.29
C GLY A 95 -4.42 -8.37 14.86
N HIS A 96 -4.41 -7.35 14.00
CA HIS A 96 -4.78 -7.50 12.60
C HIS A 96 -3.67 -8.11 11.75
N GLN A 97 -4.07 -8.80 10.67
CA GLN A 97 -3.13 -9.42 9.74
C GLN A 97 -2.69 -8.43 8.68
N ILE A 98 -1.40 -8.14 8.62
CA ILE A 98 -0.83 -7.32 7.56
C ILE A 98 -0.46 -8.22 6.39
N ILE A 99 -0.85 -7.82 5.17
CA ILE A 99 -0.29 -8.35 3.93
C ILE A 99 0.59 -7.25 3.33
N PHE A 100 1.89 -7.50 3.38
CA PHE A 100 2.87 -6.66 2.72
C PHE A 100 3.04 -7.18 1.29
N LEU A 101 2.45 -6.45 0.33
CA LEU A 101 2.42 -6.84 -1.07
C LEU A 101 3.58 -6.18 -1.82
N ILE A 102 4.40 -6.98 -2.46
CA ILE A 102 5.39 -6.53 -3.44
C ILE A 102 4.77 -6.61 -4.82
N GLY A 103 4.67 -5.47 -5.49
CA GLY A 103 4.18 -5.34 -6.85
C GLY A 103 5.26 -5.67 -7.87
N ASP A 104 5.73 -6.92 -7.88
CA ASP A 104 6.79 -7.38 -8.80
C ASP A 104 6.31 -7.51 -10.25
N PHE A 105 5.01 -7.65 -10.46
CA PHE A 105 4.39 -7.58 -11.78
C PHE A 105 4.10 -6.12 -12.18
N THR A 106 3.44 -5.36 -11.30
CA THR A 106 3.01 -3.97 -11.55
C THR A 106 4.18 -3.01 -11.70
N ALA A 107 5.31 -3.22 -11.00
CA ALA A 107 6.52 -2.44 -11.17
C ALA A 107 7.07 -2.43 -12.61
N ARG A 108 6.79 -3.49 -13.37
CA ARG A 108 7.17 -3.61 -14.79
C ARG A 108 6.28 -2.79 -15.71
N ILE A 109 5.08 -2.45 -15.28
CA ILE A 109 4.15 -1.56 -15.99
C ILE A 109 4.47 -0.11 -15.61
N GLY A 110 4.61 0.15 -14.33
CA GLY A 110 4.86 1.45 -13.72
C GLY A 110 3.60 2.22 -13.41
N ASP A 111 3.48 2.65 -12.15
CA ASP A 111 2.40 3.50 -11.67
C ASP A 111 2.39 4.86 -12.38
N PRO A 112 1.29 5.27 -13.01
CA PRO A 112 1.17 6.57 -13.66
C PRO A 112 0.94 7.73 -12.67
N SER A 113 0.60 7.46 -11.41
CA SER A 113 0.31 8.45 -10.38
C SER A 113 1.39 9.45 -10.23
N ASP A 114 1.59 10.54 -9.97
CA ASP A 114 2.73 11.46 -9.78
C ASP A 114 3.66 11.72 -10.99
N LYS A 115 3.37 11.29 -12.18
CA LYS A 115 4.33 11.39 -13.30
C LYS A 115 3.95 12.43 -14.34
N LYS A 116 4.90 13.32 -14.65
CA LYS A 116 4.80 14.29 -15.75
C LYS A 116 5.13 13.68 -17.12
N ALA A 117 5.67 12.48 -17.18
CA ALA A 117 6.05 11.75 -18.39
C ALA A 117 5.83 10.24 -18.23
N ALA A 118 5.68 9.53 -19.36
CA ALA A 118 5.57 8.09 -19.38
C ALA A 118 6.79 7.45 -18.69
N ARG A 119 6.54 6.42 -17.87
CA ARG A 119 7.60 5.68 -17.18
C ARG A 119 8.20 4.66 -18.13
N GLN A 120 9.52 4.54 -18.12
CA GLN A 120 10.15 3.38 -18.74
C GLN A 120 9.87 2.12 -17.90
N PRO A 121 9.30 1.06 -18.50
CA PRO A 121 9.05 -0.19 -17.80
C PRO A 121 10.37 -0.78 -17.27
N LEU A 122 10.35 -1.31 -16.05
CA LEU A 122 11.48 -2.03 -15.50
C LEU A 122 11.52 -3.46 -16.07
N THR A 123 12.72 -3.96 -16.28
CA THR A 123 12.91 -5.38 -16.59
C THR A 123 12.69 -6.22 -15.34
N LYS A 124 12.38 -7.50 -15.53
CA LYS A 124 12.23 -8.45 -14.42
C LYS A 124 13.48 -8.51 -13.53
N ALA A 125 14.68 -8.51 -14.14
CA ALA A 125 15.95 -8.52 -13.43
C ALA A 125 16.16 -7.27 -12.56
N GLN A 126 15.76 -6.09 -13.04
CA GLN A 126 15.83 -4.85 -12.26
C GLN A 126 14.88 -4.88 -11.06
N VAL A 127 13.67 -5.39 -11.27
CA VAL A 127 12.68 -5.56 -10.18
C VAL A 127 13.22 -6.52 -9.13
N GLU A 128 13.73 -7.68 -9.52
CA GLU A 128 14.35 -8.66 -8.61
C GLU A 128 15.54 -8.08 -7.84
N GLN A 129 16.38 -7.30 -8.50
CA GLN A 129 17.50 -6.62 -7.84
C GLN A 129 17.03 -5.60 -6.80
N ASN A 130 16.02 -4.79 -7.14
CA ASN A 130 15.45 -3.79 -6.23
C ASN A 130 14.80 -4.44 -4.99
N MET A 131 14.13 -5.58 -5.16
CA MET A 131 13.45 -6.28 -4.06
C MET A 131 14.38 -6.86 -2.99
N LYS A 132 15.64 -7.14 -3.32
CA LYS A 132 16.55 -7.89 -2.42
C LYS A 132 16.60 -7.36 -1.00
N ASN A 133 16.54 -6.05 -0.82
CA ASN A 133 16.66 -5.42 0.50
C ASN A 133 15.30 -5.14 1.17
N TYR A 134 14.18 -5.26 0.44
CA TYR A 134 12.86 -4.86 0.97
C TYR A 134 12.46 -5.68 2.18
N PHE A 135 12.53 -7.00 2.09
CA PHE A 135 12.18 -7.87 3.20
C PHE A 135 13.08 -7.63 4.43
N SER A 136 14.39 -7.48 4.21
CA SER A 136 15.36 -7.21 5.29
C SER A 136 15.05 -5.91 6.04
N ILE A 137 14.59 -4.87 5.33
CA ILE A 137 14.22 -3.60 5.95
C ILE A 137 12.89 -3.74 6.69
N VAL A 138 11.86 -4.27 6.02
CA VAL A 138 10.49 -4.33 6.54
C VAL A 138 10.39 -5.26 7.75
N SER A 139 11.12 -6.38 7.76
CA SER A 139 11.13 -7.35 8.87
C SER A 139 11.68 -6.80 10.19
N ARG A 140 12.38 -5.66 10.16
CA ARG A 140 12.79 -4.95 11.38
C ARG A 140 11.64 -4.22 12.07
N TYR A 141 10.56 -3.91 11.33
CA TYR A 141 9.41 -3.16 11.83
C TYR A 141 8.17 -4.05 12.02
N ILE A 142 7.96 -4.99 11.12
CA ILE A 142 6.76 -5.83 11.06
C ILE A 142 7.18 -7.29 11.26
N LYS A 143 6.47 -8.01 12.13
CA LYS A 143 6.73 -9.43 12.39
C LYS A 143 6.04 -10.28 11.33
N PHE A 144 6.81 -11.06 10.57
CA PHE A 144 6.31 -12.00 9.57
C PHE A 144 6.17 -13.42 10.13
N GLY A 145 5.21 -14.20 9.65
CA GLY A 145 4.97 -15.60 10.02
C GLY A 145 3.60 -16.11 9.62
N GLU A 146 3.31 -17.36 9.97
CA GLU A 146 2.11 -18.09 9.51
C GLU A 146 0.93 -18.09 10.50
N ASP A 147 1.06 -17.52 11.69
CA ASP A 147 0.08 -17.63 12.79
C ASP A 147 -1.18 -16.71 12.66
N GLY A 148 -1.43 -16.13 11.49
CA GLY A 148 -2.59 -15.29 11.23
C GLY A 148 -2.57 -13.88 11.86
N LYS A 149 -1.72 -13.66 12.86
CA LYS A 149 -1.48 -12.34 13.49
C LYS A 149 -0.20 -11.70 12.99
N LYS A 150 0.69 -12.49 12.41
CA LYS A 150 1.91 -12.02 11.77
C LYS A 150 1.65 -11.61 10.34
N ALA A 151 2.46 -10.68 9.84
CA ALA A 151 2.38 -10.24 8.47
C ALA A 151 2.72 -11.38 7.49
N LYS A 152 2.11 -11.33 6.32
CA LYS A 152 2.46 -12.18 5.18
C LYS A 152 3.10 -11.35 4.11
N LEU A 153 4.13 -11.89 3.49
CA LEU A 153 4.73 -11.35 2.29
C LEU A 153 4.02 -11.94 1.07
N ALA A 154 3.53 -11.09 0.18
CA ALA A 154 2.86 -11.48 -1.05
C ALA A 154 3.55 -10.84 -2.26
N TYR A 155 3.40 -11.48 -3.43
CA TYR A 155 3.90 -11.00 -4.72
C TYR A 155 2.76 -11.05 -5.72
N ASN A 156 2.44 -9.94 -6.38
CA ASN A 156 1.28 -9.90 -7.27
C ASN A 156 1.48 -10.67 -8.59
N SER A 157 2.71 -11.00 -8.96
CA SER A 157 2.97 -11.93 -10.07
C SER A 157 2.32 -13.29 -9.87
N ARG A 158 2.06 -13.73 -8.62
CA ARG A 158 1.45 -15.03 -8.32
C ARG A 158 0.05 -15.21 -8.92
N TRP A 159 -0.70 -14.13 -9.06
CA TRP A 159 -2.05 -14.12 -9.67
C TRP A 159 -2.11 -13.33 -10.97
N LEU A 160 -1.45 -12.17 -11.08
CA LEU A 160 -1.52 -11.34 -12.28
C LEU A 160 -0.90 -12.04 -13.51
N SER A 161 0.19 -12.80 -13.34
CA SER A 161 0.76 -13.57 -14.46
C SER A 161 -0.13 -14.73 -14.96
N LYS A 162 -1.12 -15.12 -14.16
CA LYS A 162 -2.09 -16.17 -14.48
C LYS A 162 -3.45 -15.61 -14.91
N LEU A 163 -3.59 -14.29 -14.91
CA LEU A 163 -4.82 -13.63 -15.33
C LEU A 163 -4.90 -13.66 -16.86
N ASN A 164 -5.75 -14.54 -17.38
CA ASN A 164 -5.99 -14.65 -18.82
C ASN A 164 -6.94 -13.54 -19.31
N LEU A 165 -7.02 -13.35 -20.63
CA LEU A 165 -7.85 -12.30 -21.22
C LEU A 165 -9.34 -12.43 -20.86
N GLU A 166 -9.87 -13.63 -20.78
CA GLU A 166 -11.26 -13.90 -20.41
C GLU A 166 -11.61 -13.32 -19.03
N LYS A 167 -10.69 -13.45 -18.06
CA LYS A 167 -10.84 -12.89 -16.72
C LYS A 167 -10.49 -11.40 -16.65
N PHE A 168 -9.64 -10.94 -17.55
CA PHE A 168 -9.17 -9.56 -17.56
C PHE A 168 -10.16 -8.59 -18.21
N PHE A 169 -10.86 -9.00 -19.28
CA PHE A 169 -11.84 -8.15 -19.97
C PHE A 169 -12.94 -7.60 -19.05
N PRO A 170 -13.57 -8.38 -18.15
CA PRO A 170 -14.54 -7.82 -17.20
C PRO A 170 -13.94 -6.69 -16.33
N LEU A 171 -12.67 -6.79 -15.94
CA LEU A 171 -11.99 -5.73 -15.18
C LEU A 171 -11.85 -4.45 -16.00
N THR A 172 -11.53 -4.55 -17.31
CA THR A 172 -11.40 -3.36 -18.16
C THR A 172 -12.73 -2.62 -18.35
N SER A 173 -13.86 -3.30 -18.16
CA SER A 173 -15.20 -2.71 -18.26
C SER A 173 -15.61 -1.91 -17.02
N THR A 174 -14.85 -1.96 -15.94
CA THR A 174 -15.16 -1.23 -14.70
C THR A 174 -14.79 0.25 -14.77
N LEU A 175 -13.94 0.64 -15.72
CA LEU A 175 -13.49 2.02 -15.93
C LEU A 175 -13.67 2.43 -17.40
N THR A 176 -14.00 3.71 -17.58
CA THR A 176 -14.05 4.33 -18.92
C THR A 176 -12.79 5.13 -19.20
N VAL A 177 -12.49 5.33 -20.50
CA VAL A 177 -11.39 6.22 -20.92
C VAL A 177 -11.59 7.63 -20.40
N SER A 178 -12.84 8.14 -20.38
CA SER A 178 -13.15 9.48 -19.85
C SER A 178 -12.76 9.59 -18.37
N GLN A 179 -13.15 8.63 -17.53
CA GLN A 179 -12.76 8.60 -16.11
C GLN A 179 -11.25 8.56 -15.92
N MET A 180 -10.54 7.82 -16.77
CA MET A 180 -9.07 7.79 -16.71
C MET A 180 -8.46 9.15 -17.09
N LEU A 181 -8.99 9.82 -18.11
CA LEU A 181 -8.50 11.13 -18.56
C LEU A 181 -8.81 12.27 -17.59
N GLU A 182 -9.76 12.11 -16.67
CA GLU A 182 -10.02 13.08 -15.59
C GLU A 182 -8.91 13.09 -14.53
N ARG A 183 -8.11 12.03 -14.43
CA ARG A 183 -6.98 12.00 -13.49
C ARG A 183 -5.91 13.01 -13.86
N ASP A 184 -5.44 13.78 -12.89
CA ASP A 184 -4.43 14.82 -13.10
C ASP A 184 -3.20 14.38 -13.90
N CYS A 185 -2.70 13.16 -13.64
CA CYS A 185 -1.54 12.60 -14.31
C CYS A 185 -1.77 12.38 -15.82
N PHE A 186 -3.00 12.04 -16.22
CA PHE A 186 -3.37 11.85 -17.62
C PHE A 186 -3.90 13.14 -18.27
N SER A 187 -4.77 13.88 -17.56
CA SER A 187 -5.37 15.13 -18.05
C SER A 187 -4.31 16.12 -18.52
N ARG A 188 -3.26 16.35 -17.72
CA ARG A 188 -2.17 17.26 -18.08
C ARG A 188 -1.40 16.77 -19.30
N ARG A 189 -1.05 15.49 -19.34
CA ARG A 189 -0.31 14.90 -20.46
C ARG A 189 -1.14 14.92 -21.76
N PHE A 190 -2.44 14.66 -21.66
CA PHE A 190 -3.35 14.71 -22.79
C PHE A 190 -3.45 16.14 -23.35
N LYS A 191 -3.62 17.15 -22.49
CA LYS A 191 -3.62 18.57 -22.88
C LYS A 191 -2.30 19.03 -23.50
N ASP A 192 -1.18 18.52 -22.99
CA ASP A 192 0.17 18.83 -23.48
C ASP A 192 0.56 18.01 -24.72
N ASN A 193 -0.34 17.21 -25.30
CA ASN A 193 -0.06 16.27 -26.39
C ASN A 193 1.11 15.32 -26.10
N LYS A 194 1.32 14.97 -24.82
CA LYS A 194 2.33 13.99 -24.40
C LYS A 194 1.79 12.56 -24.50
N PRO A 195 2.61 11.59 -24.87
CA PRO A 195 2.14 10.21 -25.02
C PRO A 195 1.65 9.63 -23.69
N ILE A 196 0.53 8.88 -23.78
CA ILE A 196 -0.03 8.09 -22.66
C ILE A 196 -0.07 6.64 -23.13
N GLY A 197 0.63 5.77 -22.42
CA GLY A 197 0.65 4.35 -22.75
C GLY A 197 -0.65 3.64 -22.32
N VAL A 198 -1.17 2.75 -23.16
CA VAL A 198 -2.36 1.95 -22.82
C VAL A 198 -2.14 1.13 -21.55
N ASN A 199 -0.93 0.61 -21.35
CA ASN A 199 -0.54 -0.11 -20.13
C ASN A 199 -0.71 0.74 -18.86
N GLU A 200 -0.58 2.06 -18.95
CA GLU A 200 -0.76 2.96 -17.80
C GLU A 200 -2.25 3.04 -17.39
N PHE A 201 -3.18 2.88 -18.33
CA PHE A 201 -4.62 2.78 -18.02
C PHE A 201 -4.97 1.47 -17.33
N LEU A 202 -4.19 0.42 -17.55
CA LEU A 202 -4.43 -0.88 -16.93
C LEU A 202 -3.89 -0.97 -15.50
N TYR A 203 -2.93 -0.13 -15.13
CA TYR A 203 -2.29 -0.18 -13.81
C TYR A 203 -3.29 -0.11 -12.64
N PRO A 204 -4.24 0.84 -12.57
CA PRO A 204 -5.22 0.92 -11.48
C PRO A 204 -6.06 -0.34 -11.33
N LEU A 205 -6.47 -0.94 -12.46
CA LEU A 205 -7.25 -2.19 -12.47
C LEU A 205 -6.46 -3.35 -11.84
N LEU A 206 -5.17 -3.43 -12.12
CA LEU A 206 -4.30 -4.47 -11.57
C LEU A 206 -4.09 -4.29 -10.07
N GLN A 207 -3.91 -3.04 -9.60
CA GLN A 207 -3.82 -2.74 -8.17
C GLN A 207 -5.13 -3.02 -7.44
N GLY A 208 -6.28 -2.66 -8.01
CA GLY A 208 -7.60 -3.01 -7.47
C GLY A 208 -7.80 -4.52 -7.38
N TYR A 209 -7.42 -5.25 -8.45
CA TYR A 209 -7.50 -6.72 -8.47
C TYR A 209 -6.60 -7.38 -7.42
N ASP A 210 -5.47 -6.79 -7.07
CA ASP A 210 -4.64 -7.26 -5.95
C ASP A 210 -5.43 -7.36 -4.65
N SER A 211 -6.27 -6.35 -4.33
CA SER A 211 -7.12 -6.36 -3.14
C SER A 211 -8.19 -7.45 -3.19
N VAL A 212 -8.76 -7.71 -4.37
CA VAL A 212 -9.71 -8.81 -4.59
C VAL A 212 -9.03 -10.17 -4.41
N ALA A 213 -7.87 -10.37 -5.03
CA ALA A 213 -7.11 -11.61 -4.94
C ALA A 213 -6.68 -11.95 -3.51
N LEU A 214 -6.33 -10.93 -2.73
CA LEU A 214 -5.93 -11.03 -1.33
C LEU A 214 -7.12 -11.08 -0.37
N LYS A 215 -8.34 -10.80 -0.83
CA LYS A 215 -9.54 -10.60 0.01
C LYS A 215 -9.27 -9.58 1.12
N ALA A 216 -8.63 -8.48 0.76
CA ALA A 216 -8.27 -7.43 1.71
C ALA A 216 -9.51 -6.75 2.28
N ASP A 217 -9.55 -6.57 3.60
CA ASP A 217 -10.60 -5.81 4.26
C ASP A 217 -10.34 -4.31 4.21
N VAL A 218 -9.07 -3.93 4.29
CA VAL A 218 -8.61 -2.53 4.26
C VAL A 218 -7.36 -2.44 3.41
N GLU A 219 -7.26 -1.41 2.60
CA GLU A 219 -6.03 -1.03 1.90
C GLU A 219 -5.50 0.28 2.48
N ILE A 220 -4.18 0.35 2.68
CA ILE A 220 -3.47 1.54 3.14
C ILE A 220 -2.49 1.96 2.04
N GLY A 221 -2.50 3.24 1.70
CA GLY A 221 -1.62 3.79 0.66
C GLY A 221 -1.40 5.29 0.81
N GLY A 222 -0.56 5.86 -0.03
CA GLY A 222 -0.39 7.30 -0.16
C GLY A 222 -1.63 7.96 -0.77
N ARG A 223 -1.81 9.26 -0.54
CA ARG A 223 -2.92 10.02 -1.13
C ARG A 223 -2.90 10.00 -2.66
N ASP A 224 -1.72 9.94 -3.25
CA ASP A 224 -1.51 9.77 -4.70
C ASP A 224 -2.12 8.46 -5.23
N GLN A 225 -2.33 7.46 -4.37
CA GLN A 225 -2.89 6.15 -4.69
C GLN A 225 -4.42 6.08 -4.54
N THR A 226 -5.09 7.15 -4.08
CA THR A 226 -6.54 7.15 -3.78
C THR A 226 -7.36 6.58 -4.93
N PHE A 227 -7.13 7.04 -6.16
CA PHE A 227 -7.86 6.54 -7.33
C PHE A 227 -7.65 5.03 -7.53
N ASN A 228 -6.39 4.57 -7.48
CA ASN A 228 -6.07 3.15 -7.69
C ASN A 228 -6.68 2.24 -6.62
N MET A 229 -6.85 2.75 -5.38
CA MET A 229 -7.47 2.01 -4.27
C MET A 229 -9.00 1.95 -4.37
N LEU A 230 -9.62 2.88 -5.09
CA LEU A 230 -11.08 2.98 -5.22
C LEU A 230 -11.64 2.21 -6.43
N VAL A 231 -10.77 1.79 -7.34
CA VAL A 231 -11.12 0.94 -8.49
C VAL A 231 -11.42 -0.48 -8.04
#